data_2ab2824ec298cd238413414120236b7a
#
_entry.id   2ab2824ec298cd238413414120236b7a
#
_cell.length_a   1.000
_cell.length_b   1.000
_cell.length_c   1.000
_cell.angle_alpha   90.00
_cell.angle_beta   90.00
_cell.angle_gamma   90.00
#
_symmetry.space_group_name_H-M   'P 1'
#
loop_
_entity.id
_entity.type
_entity.pdbx_description
1 polymer ?
#
loop_
_entity_poly.entity_id
_entity_poly.type
_entity_poly.pdbx_seq_one_letter_code
_entity_poly.pdbx_strand_id
1 'polypeptide(L)'
;MEALADFGWATPGGVDLVFANAGVGLPLRPLLDQTEAHARWVMEVNYFGVWHTLQTFGPRLLVQGSQCHVVVTGSENSIAVPAPLLGAYNASKHAVLGLTETFDRETPDFLGVSLLCPALVATNIAASVARIPDEFGGPETFSGGGPALGFSPEHVAGHAISGMEAADFYIFTQNCNRVMISERLSAQLNAIDRQTQPGDGSDACNTRSLLGRLFDQIVA
;
A
#
# COMPACT_ATOMS: atom_id res chain seq x y z
N MET A 1 -14.36 11.20 -4.76
CA MET A 1 -13.11 11.79 -4.21
C MET A 1 -13.10 13.30 -4.40
N GLU A 2 -13.44 13.86 -5.58
CA GLU A 2 -13.41 15.32 -5.83
C GLU A 2 -14.18 16.15 -4.80
N ALA A 3 -15.44 15.80 -4.50
CA ALA A 3 -16.24 16.54 -3.50
C ALA A 3 -15.60 16.56 -2.10
N LEU A 4 -14.88 15.50 -1.71
CA LEU A 4 -14.15 15.46 -0.44
C LEU A 4 -12.94 16.40 -0.49
N ALA A 5 -12.22 16.41 -1.59
CA ALA A 5 -11.11 17.32 -1.80
C ALA A 5 -11.59 18.78 -1.81
N ASP A 6 -12.66 19.08 -2.55
CA ASP A 6 -13.27 20.43 -2.58
C ASP A 6 -13.64 20.92 -1.17
N PHE A 7 -14.22 20.02 -0.36
CA PHE A 7 -14.51 20.33 1.04
C PHE A 7 -13.24 20.63 1.85
N GLY A 8 -12.19 19.81 1.68
CA GLY A 8 -10.91 20.01 2.39
C GLY A 8 -10.30 21.38 2.09
N TRP A 9 -10.19 21.75 0.80
CA TRP A 9 -9.63 23.06 0.40
C TRP A 9 -10.57 24.25 0.59
N ALA A 10 -11.86 24.03 0.81
CA ALA A 10 -12.76 25.11 1.25
C ALA A 10 -12.52 25.54 2.70
N THR A 11 -11.80 24.71 3.48
CA THR A 11 -11.42 25.02 4.86
C THR A 11 -10.18 25.92 4.85
N PRO A 12 -10.15 27.01 5.64
CA PRO A 12 -8.96 27.86 5.75
C PRO A 12 -7.71 27.06 6.18
N GLY A 13 -6.62 27.20 5.43
CA GLY A 13 -5.37 26.48 5.66
C GLY A 13 -5.11 25.32 4.67
N GLY A 14 -6.14 24.84 3.98
CA GLY A 14 -5.98 23.76 3.02
C GLY A 14 -5.93 22.36 3.68
N VAL A 15 -5.16 21.45 3.09
CA VAL A 15 -5.01 20.06 3.55
C VAL A 15 -3.52 19.76 3.78
N ASP A 16 -3.16 19.45 5.01
CA ASP A 16 -1.77 19.13 5.37
C ASP A 16 -1.52 17.62 5.44
N LEU A 17 -2.56 16.82 5.65
CA LEU A 17 -2.44 15.39 5.86
C LEU A 17 -3.56 14.61 5.16
N VAL A 18 -3.17 13.60 4.39
CA VAL A 18 -4.09 12.68 3.70
C VAL A 18 -3.80 11.25 4.11
N PHE A 19 -4.82 10.54 4.58
CA PHE A 19 -4.75 9.09 4.81
C PHE A 19 -5.54 8.34 3.73
N ALA A 20 -4.85 7.65 2.82
CA ALA A 20 -5.43 6.68 1.90
C ALA A 20 -5.59 5.34 2.64
N ASN A 21 -6.61 5.23 3.49
CA ASN A 21 -6.75 4.15 4.46
C ASN A 21 -7.85 3.13 4.13
N ALA A 22 -8.81 3.46 3.28
CA ALA A 22 -9.91 2.55 2.96
C ALA A 22 -9.40 1.21 2.43
N GLY A 23 -9.94 0.11 2.96
CA GLY A 23 -9.54 -1.22 2.55
C GLY A 23 -10.51 -2.30 3.01
N VAL A 24 -10.53 -3.40 2.26
CA VAL A 24 -11.41 -4.55 2.50
C VAL A 24 -10.60 -5.84 2.48
N GLY A 25 -11.10 -6.85 3.20
CA GLY A 25 -10.59 -8.21 3.17
C GLY A 25 -11.29 -9.07 2.13
N LEU A 26 -10.96 -10.36 2.13
CA LEU A 26 -11.57 -11.40 1.29
C LEU A 26 -12.05 -12.56 2.13
N PRO A 27 -13.02 -13.36 1.65
CA PRO A 27 -13.24 -14.71 2.18
C PRO A 27 -11.95 -15.53 2.09
N LEU A 28 -11.57 -16.18 3.18
CA LEU A 28 -10.36 -17.00 3.23
C LEU A 28 -10.56 -18.28 2.40
N ARG A 29 -9.92 -18.35 1.22
CA ARG A 29 -10.01 -19.49 0.28
C ARG A 29 -8.67 -19.73 -0.40
N PRO A 30 -8.35 -20.99 -0.77
CA PRO A 30 -7.25 -21.27 -1.68
C PRO A 30 -7.36 -20.40 -2.94
N LEU A 31 -6.23 -20.02 -3.51
CA LEU A 31 -6.21 -19.12 -4.68
C LEU A 31 -7.08 -19.62 -5.84
N LEU A 32 -7.07 -20.93 -6.07
CA LEU A 32 -7.85 -21.54 -7.16
C LEU A 32 -9.37 -21.56 -6.93
N ASP A 33 -9.79 -21.34 -5.67
CA ASP A 33 -11.21 -21.26 -5.28
C ASP A 33 -11.68 -19.81 -5.12
N GLN A 34 -10.79 -18.82 -5.31
CA GLN A 34 -11.15 -17.41 -5.31
C GLN A 34 -11.80 -17.03 -6.65
N THR A 35 -12.90 -16.29 -6.61
CA THR A 35 -13.57 -15.84 -7.82
C THR A 35 -12.93 -14.57 -8.38
N GLU A 36 -12.98 -14.39 -9.70
CA GLU A 36 -12.52 -13.15 -10.34
C GLU A 36 -13.32 -11.94 -9.83
N ALA A 37 -14.61 -12.10 -9.57
CA ALA A 37 -15.46 -11.04 -9.02
C ALA A 37 -14.93 -10.52 -7.67
N HIS A 38 -14.61 -11.41 -6.74
CA HIS A 38 -14.00 -11.03 -5.46
C HIS A 38 -12.63 -10.37 -5.64
N ALA A 39 -11.82 -10.88 -6.55
CA ALA A 39 -10.51 -10.28 -6.84
C ALA A 39 -10.66 -8.85 -7.39
N ARG A 40 -11.63 -8.62 -8.29
CA ARG A 40 -11.95 -7.29 -8.81
C ARG A 40 -12.40 -6.35 -7.70
N TRP A 41 -13.32 -6.77 -6.82
CA TRP A 41 -13.78 -5.96 -5.71
C TRP A 41 -12.64 -5.50 -4.79
N VAL A 42 -11.75 -6.42 -4.42
CA VAL A 42 -10.61 -6.09 -3.57
C VAL A 42 -9.64 -5.14 -4.27
N MET A 43 -9.39 -5.33 -5.55
CA MET A 43 -8.57 -4.40 -6.35
C MET A 43 -9.24 -3.03 -6.45
N GLU A 44 -10.54 -2.99 -6.68
CA GLU A 44 -11.30 -1.74 -6.78
C GLU A 44 -11.19 -0.91 -5.50
N VAL A 45 -11.34 -1.53 -4.34
CA VAL A 45 -11.28 -0.80 -3.07
C VAL A 45 -9.82 -0.53 -2.64
N ASN A 46 -8.98 -1.58 -2.60
CA ASN A 46 -7.67 -1.47 -1.97
C ASN A 46 -6.64 -0.75 -2.85
N TYR A 47 -6.68 -0.99 -4.18
CA TYR A 47 -5.73 -0.40 -5.12
C TYR A 47 -6.30 0.87 -5.77
N PHE A 48 -7.45 0.76 -6.46
CA PHE A 48 -8.03 1.93 -7.13
C PHE A 48 -8.52 3.00 -6.16
N GLY A 49 -8.93 2.63 -4.94
CA GLY A 49 -9.21 3.59 -3.87
C GLY A 49 -7.98 4.44 -3.52
N VAL A 50 -6.80 3.83 -3.40
CA VAL A 50 -5.52 4.55 -3.21
C VAL A 50 -5.18 5.38 -4.45
N TRP A 51 -5.24 4.77 -5.64
CA TRP A 51 -5.00 5.46 -6.92
C TRP A 51 -5.82 6.74 -7.03
N HIS A 52 -7.14 6.66 -6.83
CA HIS A 52 -8.03 7.81 -6.89
C HIS A 52 -7.71 8.86 -5.81
N THR A 53 -7.29 8.42 -4.62
CA THR A 53 -6.85 9.35 -3.57
C THR A 53 -5.63 10.13 -4.02
N LEU A 54 -4.60 9.45 -4.53
CA LEU A 54 -3.38 10.11 -5.00
C LEU A 54 -3.65 11.03 -6.20
N GLN A 55 -4.47 10.59 -7.17
CA GLN A 55 -4.82 11.39 -8.35
C GLN A 55 -5.66 12.63 -8.01
N THR A 56 -6.49 12.56 -6.96
CA THR A 56 -7.34 13.69 -6.57
C THR A 56 -6.62 14.67 -5.66
N PHE A 57 -5.90 14.17 -4.66
CA PHE A 57 -5.26 15.00 -3.64
C PHE A 57 -3.83 15.43 -4.04
N GLY A 58 -3.06 14.56 -4.69
CA GLY A 58 -1.67 14.84 -5.06
C GLY A 58 -1.48 16.14 -5.84
N PRO A 59 -2.16 16.36 -6.97
CA PRO A 59 -2.03 17.62 -7.73
C PRO A 59 -2.37 18.86 -6.91
N ARG A 60 -3.35 18.77 -6.02
CA ARG A 60 -3.77 19.90 -5.18
C ARG A 60 -2.74 20.19 -4.09
N LEU A 61 -2.13 19.15 -3.48
CA LEU A 61 -1.03 19.31 -2.52
C LEU A 61 0.20 19.94 -3.19
N LEU A 62 0.53 19.52 -4.41
CA LEU A 62 1.62 20.11 -5.19
C LEU A 62 1.39 21.58 -5.48
N VAL A 63 0.16 21.97 -5.85
CA VAL A 63 -0.22 23.39 -6.08
C VAL A 63 -0.21 24.17 -4.77
N GLN A 64 -0.64 23.58 -3.65
CA GLN A 64 -0.60 24.20 -2.33
C GLN A 64 0.84 24.56 -1.92
N GLY A 65 1.82 23.71 -2.20
CA GLY A 65 3.24 24.00 -2.06
C GLY A 65 3.74 24.17 -0.61
N SER A 66 2.91 23.90 0.38
CA SER A 66 3.28 23.88 1.80
C SER A 66 3.65 22.48 2.26
N GLN A 67 4.36 22.38 3.39
CA GLN A 67 4.67 21.09 4.02
C GLN A 67 3.40 20.28 4.24
N CYS A 68 3.34 19.08 3.69
CA CYS A 68 2.20 18.19 3.77
C CYS A 68 2.64 16.72 3.73
N HIS A 69 1.75 15.80 4.03
CA HIS A 69 2.08 14.37 4.08
C HIS A 69 0.92 13.49 3.60
N VAL A 70 1.26 12.44 2.87
CA VAL A 70 0.31 11.39 2.46
C VAL A 70 0.73 10.06 3.10
N VAL A 71 -0.17 9.48 3.88
CA VAL A 71 0.00 8.14 4.45
C VAL A 71 -0.90 7.16 3.71
N VAL A 72 -0.29 6.16 3.10
CA VAL A 72 -1.02 5.08 2.41
C VAL A 72 -1.03 3.83 3.30
N THR A 73 -2.21 3.28 3.57
CA THR A 73 -2.32 2.04 4.34
C THR A 73 -2.13 0.81 3.47
N GLY A 74 -0.91 0.30 3.50
CA GLY A 74 -0.55 -1.00 2.96
C GLY A 74 -0.97 -2.14 3.88
N SER A 75 -0.05 -3.05 4.14
CA SER A 75 -0.15 -4.18 5.07
C SER A 75 1.24 -4.81 5.22
N GLU A 76 1.43 -5.65 6.23
CA GLU A 76 2.57 -6.60 6.24
C GLU A 76 2.63 -7.41 4.94
N ASN A 77 1.45 -7.74 4.36
CA ASN A 77 1.32 -8.46 3.10
C ASN A 77 1.76 -7.65 1.86
N SER A 78 2.07 -6.37 2.01
CA SER A 78 2.70 -5.57 0.95
C SER A 78 4.17 -5.95 0.75
N ILE A 79 4.86 -6.39 1.80
CA ILE A 79 6.32 -6.53 1.81
C ILE A 79 6.74 -7.96 2.22
N ALA A 80 6.10 -8.55 3.25
CA ALA A 80 6.42 -9.88 3.75
C ALA A 80 5.97 -11.00 2.80
N VAL A 81 6.21 -12.24 3.18
CA VAL A 81 5.74 -13.41 2.43
C VAL A 81 4.21 -13.40 2.38
N PRO A 82 3.62 -13.54 1.19
CA PRO A 82 2.16 -13.55 1.05
C PRO A 82 1.52 -14.65 1.88
N ALA A 83 0.55 -14.29 2.70
CA ALA A 83 -0.20 -15.26 3.49
C ALA A 83 -1.05 -16.16 2.57
N PRO A 84 -1.12 -17.49 2.82
CA PRO A 84 -2.02 -18.37 2.08
C PRO A 84 -3.48 -17.95 2.29
N LEU A 85 -4.38 -18.38 1.40
CA LEU A 85 -5.82 -18.10 1.40
C LEU A 85 -6.19 -16.64 1.09
N LEU A 86 -5.22 -15.74 0.93
CA LEU A 86 -5.41 -14.31 0.72
C LEU A 86 -4.89 -13.83 -0.66
N GLY A 87 -4.92 -14.67 -1.69
CA GLY A 87 -4.28 -14.41 -2.99
C GLY A 87 -4.53 -13.01 -3.57
N ALA A 88 -5.78 -12.66 -3.81
CA ALA A 88 -6.13 -11.34 -4.39
C ALA A 88 -5.86 -10.18 -3.41
N TYR A 89 -6.03 -10.38 -2.11
CA TYR A 89 -5.66 -9.38 -1.10
C TYR A 89 -4.15 -9.10 -1.12
N ASN A 90 -3.32 -10.17 -1.09
CA ASN A 90 -1.87 -10.04 -1.19
C ASN A 90 -1.47 -9.28 -2.46
N ALA A 91 -2.07 -9.62 -3.60
CA ALA A 91 -1.82 -8.93 -4.87
C ALA A 91 -2.17 -7.43 -4.78
N SER A 92 -3.33 -7.08 -4.20
CA SER A 92 -3.74 -5.68 -4.03
C SER A 92 -2.77 -4.89 -3.16
N LYS A 93 -2.28 -5.49 -2.06
CA LYS A 93 -1.35 -4.82 -1.15
C LYS A 93 0.07 -4.71 -1.71
N HIS A 94 0.52 -5.64 -2.56
CA HIS A 94 1.75 -5.48 -3.34
C HIS A 94 1.63 -4.37 -4.40
N ALA A 95 0.47 -4.28 -5.07
CA ALA A 95 0.21 -3.20 -6.03
C ALA A 95 0.24 -1.81 -5.34
N VAL A 96 -0.34 -1.71 -4.14
CA VAL A 96 -0.30 -0.48 -3.32
C VAL A 96 1.15 -0.11 -2.95
N LEU A 97 2.01 -1.08 -2.60
CA LEU A 97 3.43 -0.82 -2.35
C LEU A 97 4.08 -0.15 -3.57
N GLY A 98 4.01 -0.80 -4.74
CA GLY A 98 4.65 -0.26 -5.95
C GLY A 98 4.13 1.12 -6.34
N LEU A 99 2.81 1.36 -6.20
CA LEU A 99 2.21 2.66 -6.44
C LEU A 99 2.75 3.73 -5.47
N THR A 100 2.84 3.40 -4.18
CA THR A 100 3.30 4.35 -3.15
C THR A 100 4.79 4.66 -3.29
N GLU A 101 5.64 3.65 -3.57
CA GLU A 101 7.06 3.86 -3.85
C GLU A 101 7.30 4.74 -5.09
N THR A 102 6.45 4.59 -6.12
CA THR A 102 6.52 5.44 -7.31
C THR A 102 6.14 6.87 -6.97
N PHE A 103 5.03 7.07 -6.26
CA PHE A 103 4.56 8.39 -5.87
C PHE A 103 5.58 9.14 -5.01
N ASP A 104 6.20 8.46 -4.01
CA ASP A 104 7.26 9.03 -3.18
C ASP A 104 8.45 9.56 -4.00
N ARG A 105 8.86 8.81 -5.04
CA ARG A 105 9.99 9.20 -5.90
C ARG A 105 9.68 10.34 -6.87
N GLU A 106 8.41 10.59 -7.13
CA GLU A 106 7.92 11.62 -8.05
C GLU A 106 7.50 12.91 -7.33
N THR A 107 7.48 12.91 -6.00
CA THR A 107 7.04 14.06 -5.20
C THR A 107 8.23 14.87 -4.68
N PRO A 108 8.08 16.21 -4.55
CA PRO A 108 9.11 17.07 -3.97
C PRO A 108 9.22 16.92 -2.45
N ASP A 109 10.34 17.33 -1.88
CA ASP A 109 10.68 17.18 -0.44
C ASP A 109 9.63 17.75 0.54
N PHE A 110 8.81 18.71 0.12
CA PHE A 110 7.76 19.27 0.98
C PHE A 110 6.52 18.37 1.10
N LEU A 111 6.38 17.38 0.22
CA LEU A 111 5.30 16.40 0.27
C LEU A 111 5.86 15.04 0.73
N GLY A 112 5.77 14.79 2.03
CA GLY A 112 6.16 13.50 2.59
C GLY A 112 5.20 12.38 2.20
N VAL A 113 5.74 11.18 1.99
CA VAL A 113 4.95 9.99 1.67
C VAL A 113 5.35 8.85 2.59
N SER A 114 4.37 8.18 3.17
CA SER A 114 4.61 6.98 3.99
C SER A 114 3.71 5.83 3.60
N LEU A 115 4.25 4.62 3.63
CA LEU A 115 3.51 3.37 3.54
C LEU A 115 3.38 2.75 4.94
N LEU A 116 2.19 2.84 5.52
CA LEU A 116 1.87 2.18 6.78
C LEU A 116 1.64 0.68 6.54
N CYS A 117 2.42 -0.17 7.19
CA CYS A 117 2.43 -1.62 7.03
C CYS A 117 1.96 -2.34 8.31
N PRO A 118 0.67 -2.27 8.65
CA PRO A 118 0.17 -2.99 9.82
C PRO A 118 0.22 -4.50 9.58
N ALA A 119 0.52 -5.24 10.64
CA ALA A 119 0.20 -6.66 10.68
C ALA A 119 -1.25 -6.83 11.18
N LEU A 120 -1.52 -7.81 12.03
CA LEU A 120 -2.89 -8.07 12.47
C LEU A 120 -3.38 -6.97 13.43
N VAL A 121 -4.48 -6.33 13.06
CA VAL A 121 -5.12 -5.24 13.82
C VAL A 121 -6.55 -5.62 14.17
N ALA A 122 -6.95 -5.32 15.39
CA ALA A 122 -8.30 -5.57 15.90
C ALA A 122 -9.34 -4.61 15.27
N THR A 123 -9.65 -4.82 14.00
CA THR A 123 -10.60 -4.02 13.21
C THR A 123 -11.72 -4.87 12.63
N ASN A 124 -12.65 -4.21 11.97
CA ASN A 124 -13.75 -4.87 11.27
C ASN A 124 -13.43 -5.27 9.82
N ILE A 125 -12.15 -5.32 9.42
CA ILE A 125 -11.77 -5.63 8.03
C ILE A 125 -12.32 -7.00 7.58
N ALA A 126 -12.32 -8.00 8.46
CA ALA A 126 -12.87 -9.31 8.17
C ALA A 126 -14.37 -9.27 7.90
N ALA A 127 -15.11 -8.38 8.57
CA ALA A 127 -16.55 -8.20 8.37
C ALA A 127 -16.88 -7.49 7.04
N SER A 128 -15.89 -6.96 6.31
CA SER A 128 -16.13 -6.34 5.01
C SER A 128 -16.70 -7.31 3.97
N VAL A 129 -16.44 -8.61 4.10
CA VAL A 129 -17.01 -9.64 3.20
C VAL A 129 -18.53 -9.69 3.21
N ALA A 130 -19.18 -9.27 4.31
CA ALA A 130 -20.63 -9.14 4.39
C ALA A 130 -21.19 -7.92 3.62
N ARG A 131 -20.31 -7.11 3.03
CA ARG A 131 -20.65 -5.91 2.27
C ARG A 131 -20.19 -5.98 0.82
N ILE A 132 -19.82 -7.17 0.33
CA ILE A 132 -19.47 -7.36 -1.08
C ILE A 132 -20.72 -7.01 -1.91
N PRO A 133 -20.62 -6.06 -2.86
CA PRO A 133 -21.73 -5.71 -3.73
C PRO A 133 -22.16 -6.89 -4.62
N ASP A 134 -23.44 -6.93 -5.00
CA ASP A 134 -23.99 -8.01 -5.83
C ASP A 134 -23.25 -8.18 -7.16
N GLU A 135 -22.78 -7.09 -7.77
CA GLU A 135 -21.99 -7.08 -8.99
C GLU A 135 -20.62 -7.78 -8.85
N PHE A 136 -20.13 -7.92 -7.62
CA PHE A 136 -18.90 -8.65 -7.28
C PHE A 136 -19.14 -9.99 -6.59
N GLY A 137 -20.36 -10.54 -6.70
CA GLY A 137 -20.69 -11.85 -6.17
C GLY A 137 -21.59 -11.83 -4.92
N GLY A 138 -21.88 -10.66 -4.38
CA GLY A 138 -22.76 -10.47 -3.25
C GLY A 138 -22.13 -10.76 -1.87
N PRO A 139 -22.86 -10.46 -0.79
CA PRO A 139 -22.40 -10.63 0.58
C PRO A 139 -22.04 -12.09 0.91
N GLU A 140 -20.93 -12.27 1.65
CA GLU A 140 -20.51 -13.57 2.15
C GLU A 140 -20.39 -13.58 3.68
N THR A 141 -20.39 -14.79 4.25
CA THR A 141 -20.16 -14.95 5.69
C THR A 141 -18.68 -15.17 5.95
N PHE A 142 -18.09 -14.38 6.82
CA PHE A 142 -16.73 -14.63 7.31
C PHE A 142 -16.73 -15.83 8.25
N SER A 143 -16.11 -16.92 7.84
CA SER A 143 -16.05 -18.17 8.61
C SER A 143 -14.91 -18.22 9.65
N GLY A 144 -14.14 -17.15 9.79
CA GLY A 144 -13.00 -17.03 10.72
C GLY A 144 -13.36 -16.32 12.04
N GLY A 145 -14.57 -16.54 12.56
CA GLY A 145 -15.07 -15.85 13.74
C GLY A 145 -14.28 -16.15 15.01
N GLY A 146 -13.60 -15.13 15.51
CA GLY A 146 -13.00 -15.02 16.82
C GLY A 146 -12.96 -13.55 17.24
N PRO A 147 -12.68 -13.23 18.50
CA PRO A 147 -12.45 -11.85 18.91
C PRO A 147 -11.39 -11.24 17.99
N ALA A 148 -11.50 -9.97 17.69
CA ALA A 148 -10.54 -9.25 16.86
C ALA A 148 -9.12 -9.49 17.43
N LEU A 149 -8.35 -10.31 16.74
CA LEU A 149 -6.97 -10.62 17.11
C LEU A 149 -6.09 -9.50 16.57
N GLY A 150 -5.07 -9.15 17.33
CA GLY A 150 -4.08 -8.16 16.90
C GLY A 150 -3.98 -6.95 17.81
N PHE A 151 -3.20 -5.98 17.40
CA PHE A 151 -3.06 -4.73 18.15
C PHE A 151 -4.28 -3.84 17.98
N SER A 152 -4.48 -2.92 18.93
CA SER A 152 -5.59 -1.97 18.83
C SER A 152 -5.36 -0.96 17.69
N PRO A 153 -6.43 -0.41 17.10
CA PRO A 153 -6.30 0.68 16.13
C PRO A 153 -5.51 1.88 16.65
N GLU A 154 -5.63 2.20 17.95
CA GLU A 154 -4.91 3.30 18.60
C GLU A 154 -3.39 3.06 18.61
N HIS A 155 -2.96 1.81 18.85
CA HIS A 155 -1.55 1.42 18.75
C HIS A 155 -1.00 1.67 17.34
N VAL A 156 -1.75 1.24 16.32
CA VAL A 156 -1.38 1.44 14.91
C VAL A 156 -1.35 2.93 14.54
N ALA A 157 -2.33 3.70 15.00
CA ALA A 157 -2.38 5.15 14.77
C ALA A 157 -1.19 5.86 15.43
N GLY A 158 -0.79 5.47 16.64
CA GLY A 158 0.42 6.00 17.30
C GLY A 158 1.68 5.76 16.47
N HIS A 159 1.86 4.56 15.91
CA HIS A 159 2.99 4.27 15.01
C HIS A 159 2.91 5.08 13.71
N ALA A 160 1.72 5.25 13.14
CA ALA A 160 1.54 6.05 11.93
C ALA A 160 1.97 7.52 12.17
N ILE A 161 1.56 8.12 13.27
CA ILE A 161 1.94 9.49 13.64
C ILE A 161 3.46 9.60 13.86
N SER A 162 4.03 8.72 14.68
CA SER A 162 5.47 8.76 14.98
C SER A 162 6.34 8.55 13.74
N GLY A 163 5.96 7.63 12.85
CA GLY A 163 6.69 7.38 11.62
C GLY A 163 6.59 8.55 10.63
N MET A 164 5.41 9.16 10.51
CA MET A 164 5.21 10.37 9.73
C MET A 164 6.06 11.54 10.25
N GLU A 165 6.09 11.76 11.57
CA GLU A 165 6.91 12.80 12.21
C GLU A 165 8.42 12.55 12.00
N ALA A 166 8.84 11.27 11.92
CA ALA A 166 10.21 10.87 11.60
C ALA A 166 10.54 10.90 10.10
N ALA A 167 9.56 11.21 9.24
CA ALA A 167 9.66 11.12 7.78
C ALA A 167 10.05 9.71 7.28
N ASP A 168 9.63 8.66 7.98
CA ASP A 168 9.84 7.27 7.59
C ASP A 168 8.92 6.90 6.41
N PHE A 169 9.49 6.40 5.31
CA PHE A 169 8.67 5.86 4.21
C PHE A 169 7.95 4.58 4.64
N TYR A 170 8.66 3.61 5.22
CA TYR A 170 8.05 2.38 5.73
C TYR A 170 7.73 2.51 7.22
N ILE A 171 6.45 2.47 7.56
CA ILE A 171 5.98 2.51 8.95
C ILE A 171 5.48 1.13 9.35
N PHE A 172 6.28 0.40 10.12
CA PHE A 172 5.91 -0.91 10.68
C PHE A 172 5.35 -0.75 12.08
N THR A 173 4.24 -1.44 12.36
CA THR A 173 3.59 -1.42 13.67
C THR A 173 4.03 -2.55 14.59
N GLN A 174 4.79 -3.53 14.06
CA GLN A 174 5.18 -4.75 14.77
C GLN A 174 6.48 -5.31 14.22
N ASN A 175 7.29 -5.91 15.10
CA ASN A 175 8.56 -6.52 14.72
C ASN A 175 8.44 -7.99 14.24
N CYS A 176 7.25 -8.61 14.36
CA CYS A 176 7.05 -10.03 14.04
C CYS A 176 7.36 -10.38 12.58
N ASN A 177 7.23 -9.42 11.67
CA ASN A 177 7.43 -9.63 10.23
C ASN A 177 8.88 -9.56 9.78
N ARG A 178 9.80 -9.13 10.66
CA ARG A 178 11.20 -8.95 10.29
C ARG A 178 11.83 -10.22 9.69
N VAL A 179 11.55 -11.39 10.29
CA VAL A 179 12.09 -12.67 9.82
C VAL A 179 11.57 -13.00 8.43
N MET A 180 10.26 -12.93 8.22
CA MET A 180 9.63 -13.24 6.93
C MET A 180 10.09 -12.30 5.81
N ILE A 181 10.23 -11.01 6.11
CA ILE A 181 10.77 -10.02 5.15
C ILE A 181 12.22 -10.36 4.81
N SER A 182 13.05 -10.64 5.81
CA SER A 182 14.46 -11.01 5.60
C SER A 182 14.61 -12.28 4.77
N GLU A 183 13.82 -13.31 5.06
CA GLU A 183 13.81 -14.57 4.30
C GLU A 183 13.42 -14.34 2.83
N ARG A 184 12.36 -13.56 2.58
CA ARG A 184 11.92 -13.22 1.21
C ARG A 184 12.99 -12.49 0.43
N LEU A 185 13.58 -11.43 1.02
CA LEU A 185 14.64 -10.66 0.38
C LEU A 185 15.88 -11.52 0.13
N SER A 186 16.29 -12.34 1.09
CA SER A 186 17.42 -13.26 0.94
C SER A 186 17.17 -14.28 -0.17
N ALA A 187 15.95 -14.83 -0.28
CA ALA A 187 15.60 -15.76 -1.35
C ALA A 187 15.71 -15.11 -2.73
N GLN A 188 15.29 -13.85 -2.88
CA GLN A 188 15.39 -13.09 -4.13
C GLN A 188 16.86 -12.83 -4.49
N LEU A 189 17.66 -12.32 -3.54
CA LEU A 189 19.09 -12.06 -3.75
C LEU A 189 19.84 -13.34 -4.12
N ASN A 190 19.62 -14.40 -3.36
CA ASN A 190 20.23 -15.73 -3.65
C ASN A 190 19.82 -16.27 -5.03
N ALA A 191 18.62 -15.96 -5.52
CA ALA A 191 18.20 -16.36 -6.86
C ALA A 191 18.97 -15.58 -7.94
N ILE A 192 19.16 -14.28 -7.75
CA ILE A 192 19.98 -13.44 -8.63
C ILE A 192 21.40 -13.99 -8.68
N ASP A 193 22.03 -14.21 -7.52
CA ASP A 193 23.43 -14.69 -7.41
C ASP A 193 23.65 -16.06 -8.08
N ARG A 194 22.62 -16.92 -8.10
CA ARG A 194 22.69 -18.23 -8.79
C ARG A 194 22.47 -18.16 -10.29
N GLN A 195 21.70 -17.16 -10.75
CA GLN A 195 21.22 -17.09 -12.14
C GLN A 195 22.03 -16.13 -13.01
N THR A 196 22.76 -15.23 -12.40
CA THR A 196 23.56 -14.20 -13.09
C THR A 196 25.01 -14.28 -12.66
N GLN A 197 25.93 -13.84 -13.55
CA GLN A 197 27.37 -13.76 -13.24
C GLN A 197 27.77 -12.29 -13.19
N PRO A 198 28.57 -11.86 -12.20
CA PRO A 198 29.15 -10.52 -12.21
C PRO A 198 29.94 -10.28 -13.50
N GLY A 199 29.69 -9.17 -14.17
CA GLY A 199 30.41 -8.80 -15.39
C GLY A 199 29.88 -9.47 -16.68
N ASP A 200 28.68 -10.02 -16.68
CA ASP A 200 28.00 -10.60 -17.87
C ASP A 200 27.56 -9.56 -18.92
N GLY A 201 27.87 -8.28 -18.68
CA GLY A 201 27.49 -7.16 -19.55
C GLY A 201 26.09 -6.60 -19.25
N SER A 202 25.39 -7.15 -18.27
CA SER A 202 24.04 -6.68 -17.85
C SER A 202 24.05 -5.25 -17.28
N ASP A 203 25.20 -4.76 -16.83
CA ASP A 203 25.37 -3.37 -16.37
C ASP A 203 25.00 -2.34 -17.44
N ALA A 204 25.19 -2.68 -18.73
CA ALA A 204 24.78 -1.83 -19.85
C ALA A 204 23.26 -1.69 -19.98
N CYS A 205 22.49 -2.64 -19.43
CA CYS A 205 21.04 -2.68 -19.43
C CYS A 205 20.45 -2.34 -18.05
N ASN A 206 21.23 -1.72 -17.17
CA ASN A 206 20.76 -1.34 -15.84
C ASN A 206 19.60 -0.35 -15.95
N THR A 207 18.41 -0.83 -15.58
CA THR A 207 17.17 -0.07 -15.66
C THR A 207 17.26 1.26 -14.90
N ARG A 208 17.96 1.30 -13.75
CA ARG A 208 18.13 2.51 -12.95
C ARG A 208 18.92 3.58 -13.71
N SER A 209 20.00 3.20 -14.42
CA SER A 209 20.79 4.14 -15.21
C SER A 209 20.09 4.56 -16.51
N LEU A 210 19.23 3.69 -17.07
CA LEU A 210 18.40 4.02 -18.24
C LEU A 210 17.26 4.96 -17.86
N LEU A 211 16.55 4.67 -16.78
CA LEU A 211 15.45 5.50 -16.27
C LEU A 211 15.96 6.85 -15.76
N GLY A 212 17.12 6.92 -15.09
CA GLY A 212 17.73 8.19 -14.68
C GLY A 212 17.91 9.14 -15.86
N ARG A 213 18.45 8.64 -16.97
CA ARG A 213 18.62 9.44 -18.21
C ARG A 213 17.28 9.86 -18.85
N LEU A 214 16.24 9.04 -18.74
CA LEU A 214 14.90 9.37 -19.20
C LEU A 214 14.22 10.41 -18.28
N PHE A 215 14.38 10.27 -16.97
CA PHE A 215 13.86 11.23 -15.99
C PHE A 215 14.47 12.63 -16.21
N ASP A 216 15.78 12.72 -16.38
CA ASP A 216 16.47 13.98 -16.65
C ASP A 216 15.96 14.66 -17.93
N GLN A 217 15.44 13.89 -18.90
CA GLN A 217 14.87 14.39 -20.15
C GLN A 217 13.39 14.81 -20.05
N ILE A 218 12.64 14.25 -19.09
CA ILE A 218 11.20 14.52 -18.91
C ILE A 218 10.97 15.70 -17.97
N VAL A 219 11.86 15.89 -16.99
CA VAL A 219 11.76 16.94 -15.96
C VAL A 219 12.50 18.22 -16.35
N ALA A 220 13.33 18.18 -17.41
CA ALA A 220 13.96 19.34 -18.02
C ALA A 220 13.04 20.05 -19.02
#